data_b1c2c1ec31d7c248e0e96257afbe96f5
#
_entry.id   b1c2c1ec31d7c248e0e96257afbe96f5
#
_cell.length_a   1.000
_cell.length_b   1.000
_cell.length_c   1.000
_cell.angle_alpha   90.00
_cell.angle_beta   90.00
_cell.angle_gamma   90.00
#
_symmetry.space_group_name_H-M   'P 1'
#
loop_
_entity.id
_entity.type
_entity.pdbx_description
1 polymer ?
#
loop_
_entity_poly.entity_id
_entity_poly.type
_entity_poly.pdbx_seq_one_letter_code
_entity_poly.pdbx_strand_id
1 'polypeptide(L)'
;MVRPEFFVNILKEQGIDFYAGVPDSLLKNICAYITDHLPAEQNIIAANEGGAMGIAVGYHLATGKVPVVYMQNSGEGNIINPFASLTDKDVYNIPVLLVIGWRGRPGVHDEPQHVKQGKVTIGLLNTMGINYAILPKDEEGAAKQIKIAVDFMKATNECYALVIEKDTFDTYKLQSVEVNELAMSREETIQKVASNIEDNACIVSTTGMISREL
;
A
#
# COMPACT_ATOMS: atom_id res chain seq x y z
N MET A 1 0.29 -9.66 17.44
CA MET A 1 0.30 -9.00 16.11
C MET A 1 0.42 -10.07 15.04
N VAL A 2 0.14 -9.74 13.80
CA VAL A 2 0.24 -10.65 12.65
C VAL A 2 1.68 -10.63 12.13
N ARG A 3 2.34 -11.76 12.01
CA ARG A 3 3.67 -11.83 11.38
C ARG A 3 3.54 -11.53 9.88
N PRO A 4 4.42 -10.72 9.29
CA PRO A 4 4.44 -10.46 7.85
C PRO A 4 4.52 -11.74 7.01
N GLU A 5 5.36 -12.68 7.41
CA GLU A 5 5.47 -14.01 6.80
C GLU A 5 4.12 -14.75 6.77
N PHE A 6 3.41 -14.78 7.89
CA PHE A 6 2.10 -15.43 7.98
C PHE A 6 1.10 -14.81 7.00
N PHE A 7 1.03 -13.47 6.95
CA PHE A 7 0.11 -12.76 6.05
C PHE A 7 0.39 -13.06 4.58
N VAL A 8 1.66 -13.02 4.18
CA VAL A 8 2.06 -13.28 2.78
C VAL A 8 1.84 -14.74 2.42
N ASN A 9 2.18 -15.68 3.32
CA ASN A 9 2.02 -17.11 3.06
C ASN A 9 0.54 -17.51 2.92
N ILE A 10 -0.35 -17.00 3.79
CA ILE A 10 -1.77 -17.32 3.69
C ILE A 10 -2.42 -16.77 2.41
N LEU A 11 -1.98 -15.61 1.91
CA LEU A 11 -2.40 -15.10 0.61
C LEU A 11 -1.89 -15.99 -0.53
N LYS A 12 -0.62 -16.41 -0.46
CA LYS A 12 -0.01 -17.31 -1.44
C LYS A 12 -0.72 -18.67 -1.50
N GLU A 13 -1.12 -19.23 -0.36
CA GLU A 13 -1.93 -20.47 -0.29
C GLU A 13 -3.29 -20.31 -0.98
N GLN A 14 -3.83 -19.10 -1.06
CA GLN A 14 -5.04 -18.77 -1.81
C GLN A 14 -4.81 -18.47 -3.29
N GLY A 15 -3.56 -18.56 -3.77
CA GLY A 15 -3.16 -18.23 -5.15
C GLY A 15 -2.94 -16.74 -5.41
N ILE A 16 -2.79 -15.93 -4.36
CA ILE A 16 -2.52 -14.50 -4.42
C ILE A 16 -1.05 -14.29 -4.11
N ASP A 17 -0.23 -14.09 -5.15
CA ASP A 17 1.23 -14.06 -5.10
C ASP A 17 1.85 -12.88 -5.85
N PHE A 18 1.05 -11.93 -6.32
CA PHE A 18 1.51 -10.74 -7.02
C PHE A 18 1.08 -9.47 -6.29
N TYR A 19 2.01 -8.56 -6.12
CA TYR A 19 1.87 -7.31 -5.37
C TYR A 19 2.28 -6.12 -6.23
N ALA A 20 1.46 -5.09 -6.27
CA ALA A 20 1.80 -3.79 -6.81
C ALA A 20 1.38 -2.70 -5.82
N GLY A 21 2.11 -1.60 -5.71
CA GLY A 21 1.65 -0.57 -4.78
C GLY A 21 2.65 0.54 -4.53
N VAL A 22 2.27 1.40 -3.61
CA VAL A 22 3.11 2.49 -3.09
C VAL A 22 3.36 2.22 -1.61
N PRO A 23 4.62 2.08 -1.18
CA PRO A 23 4.97 1.77 0.20
C PRO A 23 4.43 2.80 1.20
N ASP A 24 3.91 2.31 2.33
CA ASP A 24 3.42 3.11 3.44
C ASP A 24 4.07 2.70 4.77
N SER A 25 4.14 3.63 5.70
CA SER A 25 4.76 3.41 7.02
C SER A 25 4.03 2.39 7.90
N LEU A 26 2.70 2.26 7.81
CA LEU A 26 1.95 1.22 8.51
C LEU A 26 2.15 -0.17 7.89
N LEU A 27 2.46 -0.21 6.59
CA LEU A 27 2.70 -1.43 5.83
C LEU A 27 4.20 -1.76 5.72
N LYS A 28 5.10 -0.97 6.33
CA LYS A 28 6.56 -1.12 6.19
C LYS A 28 7.06 -2.54 6.44
N ASN A 29 6.46 -3.23 7.42
CA ASN A 29 6.90 -4.57 7.82
C ASN A 29 6.55 -5.62 6.76
N ILE A 30 5.34 -5.58 6.19
CA ILE A 30 4.96 -6.47 5.08
C ILE A 30 5.69 -6.09 3.79
N CYS A 31 5.86 -4.81 3.50
CA CYS A 31 6.62 -4.37 2.33
C CYS A 31 8.08 -4.85 2.39
N ALA A 32 8.73 -4.75 3.56
CA ALA A 32 10.07 -5.26 3.76
C ALA A 32 10.16 -6.79 3.57
N TYR A 33 9.20 -7.54 4.14
CA TYR A 33 9.14 -8.99 3.95
C TYR A 33 8.94 -9.38 2.48
N ILE A 34 8.01 -8.72 1.79
CA ILE A 34 7.76 -8.94 0.35
C ILE A 34 9.03 -8.68 -0.46
N THR A 35 9.73 -7.57 -0.18
CA THR A 35 10.98 -7.21 -0.89
C THR A 35 12.08 -8.25 -0.69
N ASP A 36 12.20 -8.85 0.49
CA ASP A 36 13.24 -9.84 0.77
C ASP A 36 12.92 -11.25 0.23
N HIS A 37 11.63 -11.58 0.07
CA HIS A 37 11.21 -12.98 -0.15
C HIS A 37 10.49 -13.24 -1.47
N LEU A 38 10.03 -12.20 -2.18
CA LEU A 38 9.41 -12.36 -3.48
C LEU A 38 10.37 -11.91 -4.59
N PRO A 39 10.31 -12.55 -5.77
CA PRO A 39 11.04 -12.08 -6.93
C PRO A 39 10.53 -10.69 -7.37
N ALA A 40 11.41 -9.90 -8.01
CA ALA A 40 11.09 -8.53 -8.42
C ALA A 40 9.87 -8.45 -9.35
N GLU A 41 9.61 -9.49 -10.13
CA GLU A 41 8.46 -9.59 -11.03
C GLU A 41 7.13 -9.76 -10.30
N GLN A 42 7.16 -10.12 -9.02
CA GLN A 42 5.98 -10.29 -8.16
C GLN A 42 5.77 -9.14 -7.18
N ASN A 43 6.66 -8.16 -7.13
CA ASN A 43 6.55 -6.98 -6.25
C ASN A 43 6.92 -5.71 -7.01
N ILE A 44 5.93 -5.01 -7.54
CA ILE A 44 6.12 -3.81 -8.34
C ILE A 44 5.83 -2.57 -7.52
N ILE A 45 6.86 -1.79 -7.22
CA ILE A 45 6.68 -0.46 -6.62
C ILE A 45 6.29 0.51 -7.74
N ALA A 46 5.05 0.98 -7.69
CA ALA A 46 4.49 1.87 -8.69
C ALA A 46 4.78 3.35 -8.38
N ALA A 47 4.75 4.18 -9.40
CA ALA A 47 4.94 5.63 -9.26
C ALA A 47 3.77 6.31 -8.50
N ASN A 48 2.56 5.73 -8.58
CA ASN A 48 1.37 6.13 -7.83
C ASN A 48 0.37 4.97 -7.78
N GLU A 49 -0.65 5.11 -6.94
CA GLU A 49 -1.64 4.06 -6.68
C GLU A 49 -2.53 3.76 -7.90
N GLY A 50 -2.84 4.77 -8.71
CA GLY A 50 -3.57 4.57 -9.98
C GLY A 50 -2.78 3.72 -10.97
N GLY A 51 -1.47 3.94 -11.07
CA GLY A 51 -0.55 3.09 -11.83
C GLY A 51 -0.49 1.66 -11.27
N ALA A 52 -0.47 1.51 -9.94
CA ALA A 52 -0.53 0.19 -9.29
C ALA A 52 -1.81 -0.57 -9.65
N MET A 53 -2.96 0.11 -9.66
CA MET A 53 -4.23 -0.49 -10.11
C MET A 53 -4.17 -0.94 -11.57
N GLY A 54 -3.60 -0.12 -12.47
CA GLY A 54 -3.41 -0.50 -13.87
C GLY A 54 -2.53 -1.74 -14.05
N ILE A 55 -1.42 -1.83 -13.31
CA ILE A 55 -0.52 -2.99 -13.29
C ILE A 55 -1.28 -4.23 -12.79
N ALA A 56 -2.03 -4.10 -11.69
CA ALA A 56 -2.81 -5.18 -11.09
C ALA A 56 -3.88 -5.70 -12.07
N VAL A 57 -4.61 -4.81 -12.73
CA VAL A 57 -5.59 -5.16 -13.77
C VAL A 57 -4.92 -5.91 -14.92
N GLY A 58 -3.78 -5.43 -15.42
CA GLY A 58 -3.00 -6.09 -16.46
C GLY A 58 -2.55 -7.50 -16.05
N TYR A 59 -2.07 -7.67 -14.81
CA TYR A 59 -1.72 -8.98 -14.27
C TYR A 59 -2.92 -9.94 -14.23
N HIS A 60 -4.07 -9.46 -13.73
CA HIS A 60 -5.29 -10.29 -13.71
C HIS A 60 -5.71 -10.72 -15.12
N LEU A 61 -5.74 -9.81 -16.07
CA LEU A 61 -6.12 -10.11 -17.46
C LEU A 61 -5.18 -11.13 -18.12
N ALA A 62 -3.89 -11.08 -17.79
CA ALA A 62 -2.90 -12.00 -18.33
C ALA A 62 -2.92 -13.40 -17.68
N THR A 63 -3.31 -13.49 -16.40
CA THR A 63 -3.11 -14.73 -15.60
C THR A 63 -4.39 -15.32 -15.04
N GLY A 64 -5.48 -14.55 -14.95
CA GLY A 64 -6.71 -14.91 -14.25
C GLY A 64 -6.57 -14.93 -12.71
N LYS A 65 -5.38 -14.58 -12.16
CA LYS A 65 -5.15 -14.55 -10.71
C LYS A 65 -5.56 -13.22 -10.09
N VAL A 66 -5.86 -13.23 -8.80
CA VAL A 66 -6.15 -12.01 -8.03
C VAL A 66 -4.83 -11.36 -7.61
N PRO A 67 -4.57 -10.09 -7.95
CA PRO A 67 -3.42 -9.32 -7.47
C PRO A 67 -3.72 -8.62 -6.14
N VAL A 68 -2.66 -8.21 -5.44
CA VAL A 68 -2.70 -7.27 -4.31
C VAL A 68 -2.30 -5.88 -4.77
N VAL A 69 -3.06 -4.86 -4.38
CA VAL A 69 -2.62 -3.46 -4.44
C VAL A 69 -2.51 -2.91 -3.03
N TYR A 70 -1.28 -2.56 -2.62
CA TYR A 70 -1.03 -2.00 -1.29
C TYR A 70 -0.77 -0.49 -1.37
N MET A 71 -1.28 0.26 -0.38
CA MET A 71 -1.17 1.71 -0.35
C MET A 71 -1.42 2.31 1.04
N GLN A 72 -1.02 3.54 1.24
CA GLN A 72 -1.56 4.38 2.31
C GLN A 72 -2.99 4.82 1.94
N ASN A 73 -3.85 5.04 2.92
CA ASN A 73 -5.21 5.54 2.66
C ASN A 73 -5.27 6.90 1.91
N SER A 74 -4.20 7.69 1.92
CA SER A 74 -4.12 8.88 1.05
C SER A 74 -4.15 8.54 -0.44
N GLY A 75 -3.72 7.33 -0.80
CA GLY A 75 -3.74 6.81 -2.17
C GLY A 75 -5.15 6.42 -2.66
N GLU A 76 -6.14 6.33 -1.77
CA GLU A 76 -7.53 6.04 -2.17
C GLU A 76 -8.04 7.03 -3.24
N GLY A 77 -7.66 8.31 -3.13
CA GLY A 77 -8.00 9.32 -4.14
C GLY A 77 -7.46 9.01 -5.53
N ASN A 78 -6.28 8.41 -5.63
CA ASN A 78 -5.63 8.06 -6.90
C ASN A 78 -6.24 6.81 -7.56
N ILE A 79 -6.93 5.97 -6.79
CA ILE A 79 -7.56 4.75 -7.33
C ILE A 79 -9.04 4.95 -7.70
N ILE A 80 -9.67 6.08 -7.39
CA ILE A 80 -11.08 6.32 -7.67
C ILE A 80 -11.40 6.08 -9.15
N ASN A 81 -10.67 6.74 -10.05
CA ASN A 81 -10.92 6.59 -11.48
C ASN A 81 -10.58 5.19 -12.02
N PRO A 82 -9.39 4.60 -11.76
CA PRO A 82 -9.13 3.24 -12.23
C PRO A 82 -10.04 2.20 -11.59
N PHE A 83 -10.51 2.38 -10.35
CA PHE A 83 -11.56 1.53 -9.79
C PHE A 83 -12.85 1.66 -10.60
N ALA A 84 -13.40 2.86 -10.72
CA ALA A 84 -14.69 3.09 -11.39
C ALA A 84 -14.69 2.76 -12.88
N SER A 85 -13.54 2.83 -13.56
CA SER A 85 -13.45 2.63 -15.02
C SER A 85 -12.89 1.27 -15.44
N LEU A 86 -12.27 0.50 -14.53
CA LEU A 86 -11.68 -0.79 -14.85
C LEU A 86 -12.23 -1.92 -13.98
N THR A 87 -12.17 -1.78 -12.63
CA THR A 87 -12.41 -2.91 -11.73
C THR A 87 -13.85 -3.02 -11.24
N ASP A 88 -14.62 -1.94 -11.36
CA ASP A 88 -16.03 -1.93 -10.94
C ASP A 88 -16.85 -3.02 -11.65
N LYS A 89 -17.82 -3.59 -10.91
CA LYS A 89 -18.68 -4.67 -11.39
C LYS A 89 -19.49 -4.30 -12.62
N ASP A 90 -19.83 -3.01 -12.78
CA ASP A 90 -20.61 -2.51 -13.91
C ASP A 90 -19.74 -2.22 -15.15
N VAL A 91 -18.40 -2.47 -15.07
CA VAL A 91 -17.45 -2.25 -16.17
C VAL A 91 -16.79 -3.57 -16.58
N TYR A 92 -15.62 -3.94 -16.04
CA TYR A 92 -14.93 -5.18 -16.39
C TYR A 92 -14.95 -6.22 -15.28
N ASN A 93 -15.40 -5.84 -14.07
CA ASN A 93 -15.54 -6.73 -12.91
C ASN A 93 -14.26 -7.52 -12.59
N ILE A 94 -13.16 -6.80 -12.36
CA ILE A 94 -11.85 -7.37 -12.15
C ILE A 94 -11.52 -7.36 -10.65
N PRO A 95 -11.28 -8.53 -10.01
CA PRO A 95 -10.99 -8.61 -8.59
C PRO A 95 -9.57 -8.11 -8.28
N VAL A 96 -9.46 -7.23 -7.31
CA VAL A 96 -8.19 -6.77 -6.74
C VAL A 96 -8.32 -6.76 -5.22
N LEU A 97 -7.35 -7.37 -4.52
CA LEU A 97 -7.25 -7.26 -3.07
C LEU A 97 -6.51 -5.96 -2.72
N LEU A 98 -7.22 -5.00 -2.13
CA LEU A 98 -6.64 -3.76 -1.64
C LEU A 98 -6.14 -3.94 -0.21
N VAL A 99 -4.90 -3.56 0.07
CA VAL A 99 -4.30 -3.54 1.41
C VAL A 99 -3.98 -2.09 1.76
N ILE A 100 -4.79 -1.50 2.63
CA ILE A 100 -4.81 -0.05 2.85
C ILE A 100 -4.36 0.28 4.28
N GLY A 101 -3.21 0.94 4.42
CA GLY A 101 -2.73 1.47 5.70
C GLY A 101 -3.58 2.67 6.15
N TRP A 102 -4.27 2.55 7.27
CA TRP A 102 -5.19 3.58 7.78
C TRP A 102 -4.48 4.61 8.64
N ARG A 103 -3.81 5.58 8.01
CA ARG A 103 -3.23 6.75 8.68
C ARG A 103 -4.33 7.72 9.11
N GLY A 104 -4.12 8.39 10.24
CA GLY A 104 -5.07 9.37 10.77
C GLY A 104 -6.41 8.80 11.23
N ARG A 105 -6.47 7.51 11.59
CA ARG A 105 -7.67 6.87 12.12
C ARG A 105 -8.26 7.70 13.27
N PRO A 106 -9.58 7.97 13.30
CA PRO A 106 -10.21 8.69 14.39
C PRO A 106 -9.90 8.07 15.76
N GLY A 107 -9.50 8.92 16.73
CA GLY A 107 -9.13 8.47 18.08
C GLY A 107 -7.68 7.99 18.23
N VAL A 108 -6.90 7.97 17.15
CA VAL A 108 -5.47 7.61 17.19
C VAL A 108 -4.65 8.85 16.82
N HIS A 109 -3.61 9.17 17.60
CA HIS A 109 -2.71 10.29 17.29
C HIS A 109 -1.90 9.97 16.03
N ASP A 110 -1.91 10.91 15.08
CA ASP A 110 -1.13 10.85 13.84
C ASP A 110 -0.78 12.28 13.40
N GLU A 111 0.03 12.41 12.37
CA GLU A 111 0.46 13.70 11.82
C GLU A 111 -0.74 14.50 11.25
N PRO A 112 -0.74 15.84 11.34
CA PRO A 112 -1.87 16.68 10.95
C PRO A 112 -2.39 16.44 9.53
N GLN A 113 -1.51 16.16 8.57
CA GLN A 113 -1.87 15.90 7.17
C GLN A 113 -2.69 14.60 6.99
N HIS A 114 -2.67 13.68 7.95
CA HIS A 114 -3.43 12.44 7.90
C HIS A 114 -4.82 12.53 8.54
N VAL A 115 -5.08 13.57 9.33
CA VAL A 115 -6.32 13.69 10.14
C VAL A 115 -7.58 13.67 9.26
N LYS A 116 -7.61 14.45 8.18
CA LYS A 116 -8.78 14.48 7.29
C LYS A 116 -8.91 13.17 6.53
N GLN A 117 -7.80 12.67 5.99
CA GLN A 117 -7.77 11.43 5.23
C GLN A 117 -8.28 10.25 6.07
N GLY A 118 -7.80 10.13 7.32
CA GLY A 118 -8.24 9.07 8.21
C GLY A 118 -9.74 9.08 8.51
N LYS A 119 -10.36 10.27 8.56
CA LYS A 119 -11.80 10.41 8.78
C LYS A 119 -12.65 9.98 7.57
N VAL A 120 -12.13 10.13 6.36
CA VAL A 120 -12.91 9.86 5.12
C VAL A 120 -12.66 8.47 4.53
N THR A 121 -11.61 7.78 4.93
CA THR A 121 -11.20 6.46 4.42
C THR A 121 -12.37 5.48 4.27
N ILE A 122 -13.05 5.19 5.36
CA ILE A 122 -14.18 4.24 5.34
C ILE A 122 -15.37 4.79 4.52
N GLY A 123 -15.59 6.11 4.57
CA GLY A 123 -16.62 6.76 3.77
C GLY A 123 -16.36 6.65 2.27
N LEU A 124 -15.09 6.75 1.84
CA LEU A 124 -14.70 6.57 0.44
C LEU A 124 -14.92 5.13 -0.03
N LEU A 125 -14.50 4.13 0.74
CA LEU A 125 -14.75 2.72 0.41
C LEU A 125 -16.25 2.44 0.27
N ASN A 126 -17.08 2.93 1.20
CA ASN A 126 -18.53 2.80 1.13
C ASN A 126 -19.12 3.50 -0.10
N THR A 127 -18.66 4.72 -0.41
CA THR A 127 -19.15 5.49 -1.58
C THR A 127 -18.80 4.80 -2.89
N MET A 128 -17.62 4.19 -2.97
CA MET A 128 -17.19 3.41 -4.13
C MET A 128 -17.82 2.01 -4.19
N GLY A 129 -18.56 1.59 -3.16
CA GLY A 129 -19.15 0.25 -3.12
C GLY A 129 -18.12 -0.87 -2.89
N ILE A 130 -16.91 -0.54 -2.42
CA ILE A 130 -15.86 -1.52 -2.13
C ILE A 130 -16.14 -2.20 -0.79
N ASN A 131 -16.32 -3.53 -0.81
CA ASN A 131 -16.41 -4.30 0.42
C ASN A 131 -15.08 -4.29 1.17
N TYR A 132 -15.12 -4.15 2.47
CA TYR A 132 -13.90 -4.06 3.29
C TYR A 132 -14.05 -4.70 4.65
N ALA A 133 -12.91 -4.96 5.27
CA ALA A 133 -12.82 -5.24 6.71
C ALA A 133 -11.54 -4.62 7.29
N ILE A 134 -11.59 -4.26 8.57
CA ILE A 134 -10.40 -3.96 9.34
C ILE A 134 -9.74 -5.29 9.68
N LEU A 135 -8.47 -5.47 9.30
CA LEU A 135 -7.75 -6.72 9.56
C LEU A 135 -7.52 -6.90 11.07
N PRO A 136 -7.97 -8.03 11.66
CA PRO A 136 -7.64 -8.37 13.05
C PRO A 136 -6.13 -8.41 13.31
N LYS A 137 -5.74 -8.06 14.55
CA LYS A 137 -4.31 -7.97 14.94
C LYS A 137 -3.72 -9.29 15.43
N ASP A 138 -4.48 -10.36 15.38
CA ASP A 138 -4.04 -11.72 15.68
C ASP A 138 -4.11 -12.59 14.42
N GLU A 139 -3.30 -13.64 14.37
CA GLU A 139 -3.17 -14.47 13.17
C GLU A 139 -4.44 -15.29 12.88
N GLU A 140 -5.15 -15.75 13.91
CA GLU A 140 -6.38 -16.53 13.73
C GLU A 140 -7.49 -15.66 13.12
N GLY A 141 -7.70 -14.48 13.70
CA GLY A 141 -8.65 -13.48 13.18
C GLY A 141 -8.27 -13.01 11.78
N ALA A 142 -6.98 -12.75 11.53
CA ALA A 142 -6.48 -12.34 10.22
C ALA A 142 -6.71 -13.44 9.17
N ALA A 143 -6.41 -14.70 9.48
CA ALA A 143 -6.65 -15.82 8.58
C ALA A 143 -8.12 -15.96 8.20
N LYS A 144 -9.02 -15.87 9.20
CA LYS A 144 -10.47 -15.92 8.98
C LYS A 144 -10.93 -14.77 8.08
N GLN A 145 -10.43 -13.55 8.34
CA GLN A 145 -10.83 -12.38 7.56
C GLN A 145 -10.29 -12.43 6.13
N ILE A 146 -9.06 -12.88 5.92
CA ILE A 146 -8.48 -13.09 4.59
C ILE A 146 -9.32 -14.12 3.82
N LYS A 147 -9.69 -15.22 4.47
CA LYS A 147 -10.54 -16.23 3.82
C LYS A 147 -11.89 -15.64 3.39
N ILE A 148 -12.54 -14.84 4.23
CA ILE A 148 -13.80 -14.14 3.88
C ILE A 148 -13.59 -13.24 2.65
N ALA A 149 -12.52 -12.45 2.62
CA ALA A 149 -12.20 -11.57 1.50
C ALA A 149 -11.99 -12.37 0.20
N VAL A 150 -11.21 -13.46 0.28
CA VAL A 150 -10.93 -14.30 -0.89
C VAL A 150 -12.18 -15.03 -1.39
N ASP A 151 -12.99 -15.59 -0.50
CA ASP A 151 -14.23 -16.26 -0.84
C ASP A 151 -15.21 -15.28 -1.52
N PHE A 152 -15.29 -14.04 -1.00
CA PHE A 152 -16.08 -12.97 -1.62
C PHE A 152 -15.58 -12.64 -3.03
N MET A 153 -14.29 -12.37 -3.20
CA MET A 153 -13.71 -12.05 -4.52
C MET A 153 -13.90 -13.19 -5.53
N LYS A 154 -13.76 -14.45 -5.09
CA LYS A 154 -14.01 -15.62 -5.94
C LYS A 154 -15.47 -15.76 -6.35
N ALA A 155 -16.39 -15.37 -5.49
CA ALA A 155 -17.84 -15.48 -5.76
C ALA A 155 -18.37 -14.36 -6.64
N THR A 156 -17.80 -13.16 -6.57
CA THR A 156 -18.35 -11.95 -7.19
C THR A 156 -17.47 -11.35 -8.28
N ASN A 157 -16.18 -11.67 -8.32
CA ASN A 157 -15.13 -10.97 -9.06
C ASN A 157 -15.00 -9.48 -8.69
N GLU A 158 -15.51 -9.06 -7.54
CA GLU A 158 -15.40 -7.67 -7.07
C GLU A 158 -14.14 -7.47 -6.24
N CYS A 159 -13.67 -6.22 -6.14
CA CYS A 159 -12.57 -5.84 -5.26
C CYS A 159 -12.95 -6.00 -3.78
N TYR A 160 -11.93 -6.26 -2.94
CA TYR A 160 -12.09 -6.28 -1.49
C TYR A 160 -10.94 -5.52 -0.83
N ALA A 161 -11.23 -4.73 0.23
CA ALA A 161 -10.20 -3.99 0.94
C ALA A 161 -9.96 -4.57 2.34
N LEU A 162 -8.70 -4.85 2.67
CA LEU A 162 -8.22 -5.09 4.01
C LEU A 162 -7.62 -3.78 4.54
N VAL A 163 -8.27 -3.18 5.51
CA VAL A 163 -7.84 -1.92 6.14
C VAL A 163 -6.94 -2.25 7.32
N ILE A 164 -5.74 -1.71 7.30
CA ILE A 164 -4.66 -2.02 8.24
C ILE A 164 -4.48 -0.88 9.23
N GLU A 165 -4.71 -1.16 10.50
CA GLU A 165 -4.48 -0.22 11.59
C GLU A 165 -3.00 -0.20 12.01
N LYS A 166 -2.64 0.81 12.79
CA LYS A 166 -1.35 0.84 13.48
C LYS A 166 -1.17 -0.40 14.36
N ASP A 167 0.05 -0.94 14.38
CA ASP A 167 0.43 -2.11 15.18
C ASP A 167 -0.37 -3.39 14.84
N THR A 168 -0.79 -3.54 13.58
CA THR A 168 -1.36 -4.80 13.09
C THR A 168 -0.27 -5.82 12.80
N PHE A 169 0.83 -5.41 12.18
CA PHE A 169 1.94 -6.30 11.83
C PHE A 169 3.07 -6.26 12.84
N ASP A 170 3.64 -7.43 13.11
CA ASP A 170 4.90 -7.57 13.85
C ASP A 170 6.05 -6.92 13.10
N THR A 171 7.09 -6.55 13.86
CA THR A 171 8.28 -5.91 13.30
C THR A 171 9.05 -6.89 12.40
N TYR A 172 9.29 -6.45 11.18
CA TYR A 172 10.23 -7.09 10.25
C TYR A 172 11.21 -6.04 9.73
N LYS A 173 12.51 -6.36 9.76
CA LYS A 173 13.56 -5.49 9.25
C LYS A 173 14.03 -6.01 7.88
N LEU A 174 14.08 -5.12 6.91
CA LEU A 174 14.65 -5.41 5.59
C LEU A 174 16.04 -6.03 5.75
N GLN A 175 16.26 -7.20 5.14
CA GLN A 175 17.51 -7.95 5.16
C GLN A 175 18.37 -7.59 3.96
N SER A 176 17.74 -7.37 2.80
CA SER A 176 18.42 -6.95 1.59
C SER A 176 18.87 -5.50 1.73
N VAL A 177 20.17 -5.30 1.83
CA VAL A 177 20.79 -3.98 1.82
C VAL A 177 21.44 -3.79 0.47
N GLU A 178 20.89 -2.91 -0.37
CA GLU A 178 21.63 -2.43 -1.53
C GLU A 178 22.82 -1.59 -1.00
N VAL A 179 24.00 -2.05 -1.27
CA VAL A 179 25.22 -1.26 -1.00
C VAL A 179 25.24 -0.13 -2.03
N ASN A 180 24.85 1.05 -1.60
CA ASN A 180 24.93 2.23 -2.43
C ASN A 180 26.38 2.74 -2.45
N GLU A 181 27.06 2.57 -3.57
CA GLU A 181 28.43 3.07 -3.78
C GLU A 181 28.48 4.59 -4.04
N LEU A 182 27.34 5.28 -3.96
CA LEU A 182 27.29 6.73 -4.13
C LEU A 182 27.99 7.43 -2.97
N ALA A 183 28.82 8.41 -3.32
CA ALA A 183 29.75 9.06 -2.38
C ALA A 183 29.05 9.98 -1.35
N MET A 184 27.76 10.30 -1.49
CA MET A 184 27.05 11.22 -0.61
C MET A 184 25.73 10.64 -0.11
N SER A 185 25.43 10.90 1.17
CA SER A 185 24.10 10.68 1.74
C SER A 185 23.07 11.67 1.17
N ARG A 186 21.79 11.42 1.44
CA ARG A 186 20.70 12.34 1.06
C ARG A 186 20.89 13.71 1.71
N GLU A 187 21.23 13.75 3.01
CA GLU A 187 21.46 15.00 3.76
C GLU A 187 22.63 15.80 3.19
N GLU A 188 23.77 15.15 2.94
CA GLU A 188 24.93 15.79 2.30
C GLU A 188 24.61 16.33 0.91
N THR A 189 23.80 15.61 0.13
CA THR A 189 23.35 16.06 -1.19
C THR A 189 22.46 17.29 -1.09
N ILE A 190 21.48 17.29 -0.16
CA ILE A 190 20.61 18.44 0.10
C ILE A 190 21.44 19.65 0.51
N GLN A 191 22.34 19.50 1.44
CA GLN A 191 23.24 20.56 1.91
C GLN A 191 24.09 21.14 0.76
N LYS A 192 24.64 20.27 -0.10
CA LYS A 192 25.42 20.68 -1.25
C LYS A 192 24.57 21.42 -2.30
N VAL A 193 23.36 20.97 -2.55
CA VAL A 193 22.42 21.69 -3.44
C VAL A 193 22.06 23.03 -2.84
N ALA A 194 21.63 23.09 -1.57
CA ALA A 194 21.22 24.31 -0.89
C ALA A 194 22.35 25.37 -0.85
N SER A 195 23.59 24.95 -0.64
CA SER A 195 24.76 25.87 -0.60
C SER A 195 25.20 26.39 -1.98
N ASN A 196 24.63 25.87 -3.07
CA ASN A 196 24.96 26.32 -4.45
C ASN A 196 23.77 26.97 -5.16
N ILE A 197 22.68 27.24 -4.44
CA ILE A 197 21.52 27.98 -4.98
C ILE A 197 21.71 29.46 -4.72
N GLU A 198 21.18 30.29 -5.60
CA GLU A 198 21.20 31.76 -5.43
C GLU A 198 20.31 32.20 -4.25
N ASP A 199 20.69 33.26 -3.53
CA ASP A 199 19.99 33.76 -2.33
C ASP A 199 18.51 34.13 -2.57
N ASN A 200 18.11 34.40 -3.81
CA ASN A 200 16.75 34.75 -4.19
C ASN A 200 15.93 33.53 -4.69
N ALA A 201 16.48 32.34 -4.69
CA ALA A 201 15.80 31.14 -5.14
C ALA A 201 14.71 30.70 -4.15
N CYS A 202 13.60 30.22 -4.68
CA CYS A 202 12.55 29.56 -3.88
C CYS A 202 12.74 28.07 -3.91
N ILE A 203 12.93 27.45 -2.74
CA ILE A 203 13.05 26.01 -2.60
C ILE A 203 11.69 25.42 -2.20
N VAL A 204 11.20 24.47 -2.99
CA VAL A 204 9.99 23.70 -2.67
C VAL A 204 10.38 22.27 -2.38
N SER A 205 10.09 21.79 -1.17
CA SER A 205 10.37 20.43 -0.74
C SER A 205 9.08 19.66 -0.42
N THR A 206 9.14 18.33 -0.50
CA THR A 206 8.06 17.47 -0.01
C THR A 206 8.08 17.41 1.52
N THR A 207 6.92 17.13 2.16
CA THR A 207 6.87 16.89 3.61
C THR A 207 7.67 15.64 3.99
N GLY A 208 8.13 15.59 5.25
CA GLY A 208 8.86 14.45 5.80
C GLY A 208 10.32 14.75 6.10
N MET A 209 11.18 13.75 5.99
CA MET A 209 12.61 13.88 6.33
C MET A 209 13.33 14.89 5.43
N ILE A 210 13.01 14.92 4.14
CA ILE A 210 13.64 15.85 3.18
C ILE A 210 13.51 17.29 3.64
N SER A 211 12.31 17.74 4.05
CA SER A 211 12.10 19.11 4.53
C SER A 211 12.66 19.37 5.93
N ARG A 212 13.03 18.34 6.67
CA ARG A 212 13.71 18.49 7.97
C ARG A 212 15.23 18.54 7.83
N GLU A 213 15.76 18.01 6.74
CA GLU A 213 17.19 18.02 6.40
C GLU A 213 17.58 19.28 5.61
N LEU A 214 16.60 19.98 5.00
CA LEU A 214 16.76 21.26 4.32
C LEU A 214 16.86 22.43 5.33
#